data_d777d8685bf4b300ccebf89c3347957e
#
_entry.id   d777d8685bf4b300ccebf89c3347957e
#
_cell.length_a   1.000
_cell.length_b   1.000
_cell.length_c   1.000
_cell.angle_alpha   90.00
_cell.angle_beta   90.00
_cell.angle_gamma   90.00
#
_symmetry.space_group_name_H-M   'P 1'
#
loop_
_entity.id
_entity.type
_entity.pdbx_description
1 polymer ?
#
loop_
_entity_poly.entity_id
_entity_poly.type
_entity_poly.pdbx_seq_one_letter_code
_entity_poly.pdbx_strand_id
1 'polypeptide(L)'
;MNLADTPLVRVVVLSFDGGQMTIDCIESLLASEWPAARMEIVLVDNGSLDNVADRVRADYPTVRLLEPLENLGFAGGCNLGMRLPGDHQFVALVNNDATVEPGWLRPLVTVAQSAPDIGAVSAKMLFSDRYLGIEVSVPGAAKINRNDPRDLGVRVSAMRIDGVRADARASFDEDFYGPELPNSEYDEELARWSRARGSIRIAIEPGKPLPQVVSLRLSSPDPRVVTLTTETETHTLAIGPERTWFDIRLGDEPFDVINNVGSNLYRNGFGGDRGFLERDLG
;
A
#
# COMPACT_ATOMS: atom_id res chain seq x y z
N MET A 1 -10.64 28.86 -7.91
CA MET A 1 -11.24 28.45 -9.21
C MET A 1 -12.67 28.96 -9.23
N ASN A 2 -13.11 29.61 -10.31
CA ASN A 2 -14.49 30.08 -10.41
C ASN A 2 -15.39 28.85 -10.65
N LEU A 3 -16.56 28.78 -10.01
CA LEU A 3 -17.50 27.65 -10.13
C LEU A 3 -17.90 27.38 -11.60
N ALA A 4 -17.97 28.43 -12.41
CA ALA A 4 -18.31 28.32 -13.84
C ALA A 4 -17.22 27.59 -14.67
N ASP A 5 -15.96 27.71 -14.25
CA ASP A 5 -14.80 27.14 -14.96
C ASP A 5 -14.38 25.78 -14.39
N THR A 6 -15.05 25.31 -13.32
CA THR A 6 -14.76 24.04 -12.71
C THR A 6 -15.51 22.93 -13.47
N PRO A 7 -14.84 21.93 -14.04
CA PRO A 7 -15.51 20.86 -14.75
C PRO A 7 -16.38 19.98 -13.83
N LEU A 8 -17.44 19.44 -14.36
CA LEU A 8 -18.23 18.41 -13.69
C LEU A 8 -17.48 17.07 -13.80
N VAL A 9 -17.21 16.46 -12.67
CA VAL A 9 -16.55 15.15 -12.56
C VAL A 9 -17.54 14.14 -12.01
N ARG A 10 -17.69 13.02 -12.68
CA ARG A 10 -18.38 11.85 -12.14
C ARG A 10 -17.36 10.93 -11.49
N VAL A 11 -17.55 10.62 -10.21
CA VAL A 11 -16.76 9.64 -9.47
C VAL A 11 -17.56 8.36 -9.38
N VAL A 12 -17.04 7.26 -9.93
CA VAL A 12 -17.69 5.95 -9.90
C VAL A 12 -16.93 5.06 -8.92
N VAL A 13 -17.65 4.56 -7.92
CA VAL A 13 -17.20 3.57 -6.96
C VAL A 13 -17.94 2.27 -7.23
N LEU A 14 -17.21 1.17 -7.40
CA LEU A 14 -17.79 -0.17 -7.54
C LEU A 14 -17.60 -0.92 -6.24
N SER A 15 -18.70 -1.39 -5.64
CA SER A 15 -18.71 -2.21 -4.42
C SER A 15 -19.22 -3.62 -4.70
N PHE A 16 -18.61 -4.60 -4.06
CA PHE A 16 -19.10 -5.96 -3.92
C PHE A 16 -18.65 -6.48 -2.55
N ASP A 17 -19.59 -6.61 -1.61
CA ASP A 17 -19.35 -7.00 -0.22
C ASP A 17 -18.23 -6.19 0.49
N GLY A 18 -18.16 -4.86 0.19
CA GLY A 18 -17.08 -4.00 0.65
C GLY A 18 -17.24 -3.46 2.08
N GLY A 19 -18.42 -3.60 2.67
CA GLY A 19 -18.67 -3.26 4.07
C GLY A 19 -18.26 -1.85 4.46
N GLN A 20 -17.54 -1.72 5.58
CA GLN A 20 -17.10 -0.43 6.09
C GLN A 20 -16.12 0.29 5.15
N MET A 21 -15.26 -0.44 4.42
CA MET A 21 -14.32 0.17 3.47
C MET A 21 -15.04 1.01 2.41
N THR A 22 -16.19 0.54 1.90
CA THR A 22 -17.00 1.31 0.95
C THR A 22 -17.54 2.59 1.57
N ILE A 23 -17.93 2.55 2.84
CA ILE A 23 -18.41 3.74 3.56
C ILE A 23 -17.26 4.74 3.77
N ASP A 24 -16.10 4.27 4.21
CA ASP A 24 -14.92 5.11 4.41
C ASP A 24 -14.47 5.77 3.09
N CYS A 25 -14.55 5.04 1.98
CA CYS A 25 -14.33 5.58 0.64
C CYS A 25 -15.31 6.72 0.32
N ILE A 26 -16.60 6.50 0.49
CA ILE A 26 -17.65 7.51 0.23
C ILE A 26 -17.45 8.74 1.11
N GLU A 27 -17.17 8.58 2.39
CA GLU A 27 -16.91 9.69 3.31
C GLU A 27 -15.71 10.53 2.88
N SER A 28 -14.60 9.88 2.47
CA SER A 28 -13.42 10.57 1.96
C SER A 28 -13.72 11.35 0.67
N LEU A 29 -14.54 10.80 -0.22
CA LEU A 29 -14.98 11.48 -1.45
C LEU A 29 -15.86 12.68 -1.15
N LEU A 30 -16.79 12.58 -0.20
CA LEU A 30 -17.65 13.68 0.22
C LEU A 30 -16.87 14.80 0.91
N ALA A 31 -15.73 14.47 1.54
CA ALA A 31 -14.81 15.44 2.15
C ALA A 31 -13.88 16.14 1.15
N SER A 32 -13.96 15.84 -0.15
CA SER A 32 -13.09 16.39 -1.17
C SER A 32 -13.24 17.91 -1.31
N GLU A 33 -12.11 18.60 -1.49
CA GLU A 33 -12.04 20.04 -1.80
C GLU A 33 -12.40 20.32 -3.27
N TRP A 34 -13.58 19.84 -3.69
CA TRP A 34 -14.17 20.09 -4.99
C TRP A 34 -15.58 20.59 -4.81
N PRO A 35 -16.06 21.59 -5.59
CA PRO A 35 -17.41 22.10 -5.40
C PRO A 35 -18.45 20.98 -5.53
N ALA A 36 -19.28 20.79 -4.51
CA ALA A 36 -20.25 19.68 -4.48
C ALA A 36 -21.19 19.67 -5.70
N ALA A 37 -21.55 20.84 -6.23
CA ALA A 37 -22.33 20.97 -7.46
C ALA A 37 -21.55 20.56 -8.74
N ARG A 38 -20.28 20.27 -8.63
CA ARG A 38 -19.38 19.87 -9.73
C ARG A 38 -18.77 18.50 -9.54
N MET A 39 -19.27 17.71 -8.58
CA MET A 39 -18.88 16.32 -8.37
C MET A 39 -20.12 15.47 -8.17
N GLU A 40 -20.30 14.47 -9.03
CA GLU A 40 -21.35 13.47 -8.90
C GLU A 40 -20.71 12.16 -8.44
N ILE A 41 -21.07 11.68 -7.27
CA ILE A 41 -20.62 10.37 -6.76
C ILE A 41 -21.66 9.33 -7.11
N VAL A 42 -21.23 8.28 -7.78
CA VAL A 42 -22.05 7.13 -8.19
C VAL A 42 -21.49 5.88 -7.53
N LEU A 43 -22.23 5.29 -6.63
CA LEU A 43 -21.95 3.95 -6.11
C LEU A 43 -22.67 2.91 -6.95
N VAL A 44 -21.94 1.95 -7.48
CA VAL A 44 -22.51 0.75 -8.11
C VAL A 44 -22.34 -0.39 -7.10
N ASP A 45 -23.44 -0.80 -6.50
CA ASP A 45 -23.49 -2.01 -5.66
C ASP A 45 -23.72 -3.22 -6.56
N ASN A 46 -22.65 -3.96 -6.81
CA ASN A 46 -22.60 -5.01 -7.84
C ASN A 46 -23.15 -6.37 -7.36
N GLY A 47 -24.24 -6.32 -6.58
CA GLY A 47 -24.90 -7.50 -6.04
C GLY A 47 -24.36 -7.96 -4.69
N SER A 48 -24.00 -7.01 -3.81
CA SER A 48 -23.53 -7.29 -2.45
C SER A 48 -24.62 -7.96 -1.60
N LEU A 49 -24.18 -8.74 -0.62
CA LEU A 49 -25.05 -9.34 0.39
C LEU A 49 -24.94 -8.61 1.74
N ASP A 50 -24.07 -7.62 1.83
CA ASP A 50 -23.92 -6.76 2.99
C ASP A 50 -25.01 -5.65 3.02
N ASN A 51 -24.97 -4.76 4.02
CA ASN A 51 -25.94 -3.69 4.19
C ASN A 51 -25.48 -2.33 3.64
N VAL A 52 -24.43 -2.29 2.80
CA VAL A 52 -23.83 -1.04 2.30
C VAL A 52 -24.84 -0.22 1.50
N ALA A 53 -25.59 -0.86 0.59
CA ALA A 53 -26.60 -0.18 -0.23
C ALA A 53 -27.67 0.51 0.64
N ASP A 54 -28.17 -0.17 1.67
CA ASP A 54 -29.17 0.40 2.59
C ASP A 54 -28.62 1.56 3.40
N ARG A 55 -27.36 1.44 3.90
CA ARG A 55 -26.69 2.54 4.60
C ARG A 55 -26.49 3.75 3.69
N VAL A 56 -26.02 3.54 2.47
CA VAL A 56 -25.78 4.64 1.52
C VAL A 56 -27.11 5.34 1.17
N ARG A 57 -28.18 4.60 0.98
CA ARG A 57 -29.50 5.16 0.72
C ARG A 57 -30.03 5.99 1.89
N ALA A 58 -29.77 5.56 3.13
CA ALA A 58 -30.25 6.23 4.33
C ALA A 58 -29.40 7.45 4.71
N ASP A 59 -28.07 7.29 4.71
CA ASP A 59 -27.14 8.23 5.35
C ASP A 59 -26.46 9.18 4.33
N TYR A 60 -26.40 8.81 3.04
CA TYR A 60 -25.69 9.58 1.99
C TYR A 60 -26.58 9.88 0.78
N PRO A 61 -27.70 10.63 0.95
CA PRO A 61 -28.71 10.85 -0.10
C PRO A 61 -28.18 11.61 -1.34
N THR A 62 -27.01 12.23 -1.26
CA THR A 62 -26.34 12.90 -2.39
C THR A 62 -25.56 11.92 -3.27
N VAL A 63 -25.29 10.70 -2.81
CA VAL A 63 -24.65 9.64 -3.56
C VAL A 63 -25.68 8.92 -4.41
N ARG A 64 -25.43 8.85 -5.71
CA ARG A 64 -26.31 8.12 -6.63
C ARG A 64 -26.01 6.63 -6.54
N LEU A 65 -26.96 5.87 -6.04
CA LEU A 65 -26.84 4.41 -5.91
C LEU A 65 -27.41 3.71 -7.16
N LEU A 66 -26.64 2.74 -7.68
CA LEU A 66 -27.07 1.81 -8.73
C LEU A 66 -26.96 0.38 -8.21
N GLU A 67 -28.00 -0.40 -8.42
CA GLU A 67 -28.11 -1.79 -7.98
C GLU A 67 -28.51 -2.66 -9.18
N PRO A 68 -27.55 -3.18 -9.98
CA PRO A 68 -27.85 -4.11 -11.05
C PRO A 68 -28.44 -5.41 -10.50
N LEU A 69 -29.30 -6.07 -11.31
CA LEU A 69 -29.98 -7.32 -10.91
C LEU A 69 -29.02 -8.51 -10.72
N GLU A 70 -27.81 -8.41 -11.25
CA GLU A 70 -26.78 -9.45 -11.18
C GLU A 70 -25.39 -8.82 -11.09
N ASN A 71 -24.41 -9.58 -10.61
CA ASN A 71 -23.03 -9.15 -10.58
C ASN A 71 -22.47 -9.06 -12.01
N LEU A 72 -22.17 -7.84 -12.44
CA LEU A 72 -21.67 -7.53 -13.79
C LEU A 72 -20.14 -7.71 -13.93
N GLY A 73 -19.46 -8.15 -12.87
CA GLY A 73 -18.01 -8.13 -12.78
C GLY A 73 -17.45 -6.70 -12.68
N PHE A 74 -16.12 -6.58 -12.55
CA PHE A 74 -15.47 -5.27 -12.35
C PHE A 74 -15.74 -4.31 -13.51
N ALA A 75 -15.39 -4.72 -14.73
CA ALA A 75 -15.53 -3.86 -15.92
C ALA A 75 -17.00 -3.52 -16.24
N GLY A 76 -17.92 -4.47 -16.06
CA GLY A 76 -19.35 -4.25 -16.28
C GLY A 76 -19.94 -3.24 -15.32
N GLY A 77 -19.65 -3.38 -14.03
CA GLY A 77 -20.11 -2.45 -12.99
C GLY A 77 -19.54 -1.04 -13.16
N CYS A 78 -18.22 -0.90 -13.42
CA CYS A 78 -17.63 0.40 -13.72
C CYS A 78 -18.28 1.05 -14.97
N ASN A 79 -18.47 0.29 -16.05
CA ASN A 79 -19.12 0.78 -17.26
C ASN A 79 -20.58 1.22 -17.02
N LEU A 80 -21.29 0.55 -16.14
CA LEU A 80 -22.65 0.95 -15.77
C LEU A 80 -22.67 2.35 -15.16
N GLY A 81 -21.78 2.62 -14.20
CA GLY A 81 -21.65 3.95 -13.58
C GLY A 81 -21.16 5.02 -14.56
N MET A 82 -20.15 4.71 -15.37
CA MET A 82 -19.58 5.66 -16.35
C MET A 82 -20.56 6.09 -17.41
N ARG A 83 -21.41 5.17 -17.91
CA ARG A 83 -22.32 5.40 -19.05
C ARG A 83 -23.64 6.07 -18.67
N LEU A 84 -23.86 6.38 -17.40
CA LEU A 84 -25.05 7.15 -17.02
C LEU A 84 -25.10 8.48 -17.79
N PRO A 85 -26.25 8.88 -18.33
CA PRO A 85 -26.40 10.19 -18.95
C PRO A 85 -26.00 11.32 -18.00
N GLY A 86 -25.39 12.38 -18.50
CA GLY A 86 -25.01 13.57 -17.75
C GLY A 86 -23.98 14.42 -18.50
N ASP A 87 -23.77 15.65 -18.01
CA ASP A 87 -22.90 16.65 -18.64
C ASP A 87 -21.45 16.65 -18.06
N HIS A 88 -21.04 15.53 -17.47
CA HIS A 88 -19.70 15.39 -16.91
C HIS A 88 -18.63 15.41 -18.02
N GLN A 89 -17.56 16.16 -17.77
CA GLN A 89 -16.39 16.26 -18.64
C GLN A 89 -15.35 15.19 -18.33
N PHE A 90 -15.31 14.72 -17.09
CA PHE A 90 -14.38 13.70 -16.62
C PHE A 90 -15.11 12.60 -15.86
N VAL A 91 -14.54 11.40 -15.91
CA VAL A 91 -14.92 10.29 -15.05
C VAL A 91 -13.69 9.88 -14.24
N ALA A 92 -13.85 9.77 -12.93
CA ALA A 92 -12.88 9.16 -12.03
C ALA A 92 -13.40 7.78 -11.60
N LEU A 93 -12.53 6.77 -11.66
CA LEU A 93 -12.80 5.46 -11.06
C LEU A 93 -12.04 5.35 -9.75
N VAL A 94 -12.72 5.06 -8.67
CA VAL A 94 -12.12 4.88 -7.34
C VAL A 94 -12.54 3.51 -6.81
N ASN A 95 -11.58 2.72 -6.35
CA ASN A 95 -11.87 1.45 -5.70
C ASN A 95 -12.56 1.71 -4.35
N ASN A 96 -13.47 0.82 -3.99
CA ASN A 96 -14.22 0.94 -2.74
C ASN A 96 -13.41 0.69 -1.46
N ASP A 97 -12.18 0.21 -1.59
CA ASP A 97 -11.20 -0.01 -0.54
C ASP A 97 -10.12 1.08 -0.47
N ALA A 98 -10.30 2.16 -1.23
CA ALA A 98 -9.41 3.32 -1.25
C ALA A 98 -10.07 4.53 -0.60
N THR A 99 -9.28 5.34 0.10
CA THR A 99 -9.65 6.68 0.56
C THR A 99 -8.86 7.73 -0.19
N VAL A 100 -9.38 8.94 -0.30
CA VAL A 100 -8.74 10.04 -1.02
C VAL A 100 -8.43 11.20 -0.07
N GLU A 101 -7.30 11.88 -0.34
CA GLU A 101 -6.97 13.14 0.31
C GLU A 101 -7.94 14.25 -0.16
N PRO A 102 -8.28 15.25 0.68
CA PRO A 102 -9.24 16.28 0.29
C PRO A 102 -8.92 16.98 -1.04
N GLY A 103 -7.66 17.23 -1.34
CA GLY A 103 -7.20 17.91 -2.56
C GLY A 103 -6.96 17.04 -3.79
N TRP A 104 -7.23 15.73 -3.74
CA TRP A 104 -6.82 14.73 -4.73
C TRP A 104 -7.23 15.01 -6.18
N LEU A 105 -8.43 15.57 -6.38
CA LEU A 105 -9.02 15.68 -7.71
C LEU A 105 -8.42 16.83 -8.53
N ARG A 106 -8.02 17.92 -7.88
CA ARG A 106 -7.50 19.10 -8.56
C ARG A 106 -6.26 18.83 -9.42
N PRO A 107 -5.18 18.19 -8.92
CA PRO A 107 -4.01 17.92 -9.75
C PRO A 107 -4.34 16.98 -10.91
N LEU A 108 -5.21 15.97 -10.72
CA LEU A 108 -5.60 15.05 -11.78
C LEU A 108 -6.33 15.77 -12.93
N VAL A 109 -7.30 16.61 -12.61
CA VAL A 109 -8.01 17.42 -13.61
C VAL A 109 -7.08 18.40 -14.29
N THR A 110 -6.17 19.05 -13.54
CA THR A 110 -5.19 19.98 -14.11
C THR A 110 -4.30 19.27 -15.14
N VAL A 111 -3.80 18.09 -14.83
CA VAL A 111 -2.98 17.30 -15.77
C VAL A 111 -3.82 16.86 -16.96
N ALA A 112 -5.03 16.33 -16.75
CA ALA A 112 -5.91 15.90 -17.84
C ALA A 112 -6.26 17.03 -18.82
N GLN A 113 -6.31 18.29 -18.35
CA GLN A 113 -6.57 19.46 -19.20
C GLN A 113 -5.31 20.08 -19.81
N SER A 114 -4.11 19.66 -19.42
CA SER A 114 -2.86 20.31 -19.85
C SER A 114 -2.50 20.08 -21.32
N ALA A 115 -3.00 19.00 -21.92
CA ALA A 115 -2.81 18.69 -23.33
C ALA A 115 -4.00 17.87 -23.89
N PRO A 116 -4.37 18.09 -25.16
CA PRO A 116 -5.56 17.45 -25.76
C PRO A 116 -5.40 15.95 -26.06
N ASP A 117 -4.20 15.43 -26.02
CA ASP A 117 -3.85 14.03 -26.25
C ASP A 117 -3.76 13.20 -24.95
N ILE A 118 -3.99 13.81 -23.78
CA ILE A 118 -4.08 13.10 -22.52
C ILE A 118 -5.46 12.46 -22.40
N GLY A 119 -5.53 11.16 -22.60
CA GLY A 119 -6.77 10.38 -22.50
C GLY A 119 -7.09 9.87 -21.11
N ALA A 120 -6.08 9.70 -20.24
CA ALA A 120 -6.23 9.23 -18.87
C ALA A 120 -5.09 9.73 -17.98
N VAL A 121 -5.38 9.87 -16.69
CA VAL A 121 -4.42 10.26 -15.64
C VAL A 121 -4.62 9.32 -14.45
N SER A 122 -3.54 8.85 -13.87
CA SER A 122 -3.57 8.03 -12.65
C SER A 122 -3.03 8.81 -11.46
N ALA A 123 -3.65 8.66 -10.30
CA ALA A 123 -3.11 9.17 -9.04
C ALA A 123 -1.90 8.36 -8.57
N LYS A 124 -1.04 8.98 -7.74
CA LYS A 124 -0.14 8.25 -6.87
C LYS A 124 -0.99 7.59 -5.79
N MET A 125 -0.85 6.27 -5.63
CA MET A 125 -1.52 5.51 -4.59
C MET A 125 -0.50 5.10 -3.53
N LEU A 126 -0.85 5.32 -2.27
CA LEU A 126 -0.06 4.89 -1.12
C LEU A 126 -0.73 3.68 -0.47
N PHE A 127 0.03 2.87 0.26
CA PHE A 127 -0.57 1.92 1.18
C PHE A 127 -1.24 2.67 2.34
N SER A 128 -2.30 2.11 2.91
CA SER A 128 -3.01 2.68 4.06
C SER A 128 -2.17 2.73 5.32
N ASP A 129 -1.24 1.79 5.46
CA ASP A 129 -0.33 1.72 6.60
C ASP A 129 0.85 2.67 6.39
N ARG A 130 1.26 3.34 7.47
CA ARG A 130 2.55 4.03 7.56
C ARG A 130 3.58 3.10 8.20
N TYR A 131 4.84 3.37 7.95
CA TYR A 131 5.92 2.47 8.33
C TYR A 131 7.05 3.19 9.04
N LEU A 132 7.74 2.46 9.93
CA LEU A 132 9.09 2.78 10.38
C LEU A 132 10.06 1.80 9.71
N GLY A 133 11.27 2.24 9.39
CA GLY A 133 12.21 1.48 8.58
C GLY A 133 13.47 1.06 9.34
N ILE A 134 14.02 -0.10 8.94
CA ILE A 134 15.35 -0.56 9.31
C ILE A 134 16.09 -0.91 8.02
N GLU A 135 17.14 -0.18 7.70
CA GLU A 135 18.04 -0.52 6.61
C GLU A 135 19.04 -1.57 7.07
N VAL A 136 19.21 -2.60 6.26
CA VAL A 136 20.10 -3.72 6.50
C VAL A 136 21.24 -3.69 5.48
N SER A 137 22.49 -3.70 5.94
CA SER A 137 23.67 -3.78 5.07
C SER A 137 24.58 -4.91 5.50
N VAL A 138 24.91 -5.78 4.55
CA VAL A 138 25.77 -6.97 4.74
C VAL A 138 26.84 -7.01 3.66
N PRO A 139 27.95 -6.26 3.79
CA PRO A 139 28.97 -6.15 2.74
C PRO A 139 29.57 -7.48 2.30
N GLY A 140 29.45 -8.53 3.10
CA GLY A 140 29.98 -9.86 2.81
C GLY A 140 28.93 -10.87 2.32
N ALA A 141 27.79 -10.44 1.79
CA ALA A 141 26.81 -11.37 1.22
C ALA A 141 27.43 -12.23 0.13
N ALA A 142 27.29 -13.54 0.24
CA ALA A 142 27.91 -14.52 -0.65
C ALA A 142 27.18 -15.85 -0.63
N LYS A 143 27.50 -16.73 -1.57
CA LYS A 143 26.99 -18.10 -1.60
C LYS A 143 27.46 -18.88 -0.37
N ILE A 144 26.52 -19.46 0.35
CA ILE A 144 26.79 -20.29 1.54
C ILE A 144 27.22 -21.70 1.13
N ASN A 145 26.66 -22.22 0.04
CA ASN A 145 27.01 -23.53 -0.49
C ASN A 145 26.89 -23.56 -2.03
N ARG A 146 27.44 -24.63 -2.64
CA ARG A 146 27.45 -24.77 -4.12
C ARG A 146 26.05 -25.07 -4.72
N ASN A 147 25.11 -25.50 -3.90
CA ASN A 147 23.77 -25.90 -4.36
C ASN A 147 22.76 -24.75 -4.25
N ASP A 148 23.07 -23.69 -3.52
CA ASP A 148 22.26 -22.48 -3.43
C ASP A 148 22.88 -21.39 -4.32
N PRO A 149 22.19 -20.96 -5.38
CA PRO A 149 22.71 -19.93 -6.28
C PRO A 149 22.65 -18.52 -5.69
N ARG A 150 21.94 -18.32 -4.56
CA ARG A 150 21.72 -17.01 -3.95
C ARG A 150 22.97 -16.49 -3.24
N ASP A 151 23.20 -15.19 -3.33
CA ASP A 151 24.16 -14.49 -2.47
C ASP A 151 23.42 -14.06 -1.19
N LEU A 152 23.64 -14.77 -0.10
CA LEU A 152 22.93 -14.64 1.15
C LEU A 152 23.68 -13.71 2.11
N GLY A 153 22.95 -12.75 2.67
CA GLY A 153 23.45 -11.82 3.68
C GLY A 153 23.20 -12.35 5.10
N VAL A 154 22.22 -11.80 5.79
CA VAL A 154 21.78 -12.23 7.11
C VAL A 154 20.37 -12.84 7.04
N ARG A 155 20.12 -13.82 7.87
CA ARG A 155 18.81 -14.44 8.03
C ARG A 155 18.04 -13.75 9.15
N VAL A 156 16.87 -13.22 8.81
CA VAL A 156 15.89 -12.68 9.76
C VAL A 156 14.84 -13.75 9.98
N SER A 157 14.72 -14.27 11.19
CA SER A 157 13.85 -15.42 11.48
C SER A 157 12.65 -15.09 12.35
N ALA A 158 12.68 -13.98 13.07
CA ALA A 158 11.59 -13.55 13.94
C ALA A 158 11.72 -12.08 14.30
N MET A 159 10.60 -11.46 14.68
CA MET A 159 10.54 -10.07 15.13
C MET A 159 9.69 -9.92 16.39
N ARG A 160 10.09 -8.99 17.26
CA ARG A 160 9.28 -8.49 18.38
C ARG A 160 9.21 -6.98 18.30
N ILE A 161 8.09 -6.41 18.73
CA ILE A 161 7.89 -4.98 18.92
C ILE A 161 7.61 -4.76 20.40
N ASP A 162 8.42 -3.93 21.05
CA ASP A 162 8.31 -3.64 22.48
C ASP A 162 8.18 -4.93 23.32
N GLY A 163 8.96 -5.96 22.94
CA GLY A 163 9.02 -7.26 23.60
C GLY A 163 7.94 -8.27 23.18
N VAL A 164 6.94 -7.89 22.40
CA VAL A 164 5.84 -8.77 21.96
C VAL A 164 6.09 -9.28 20.53
N ARG A 165 5.85 -10.57 20.29
CA ARG A 165 5.98 -11.17 18.96
C ARG A 165 5.07 -10.47 17.94
N ALA A 166 5.62 -10.08 16.80
CA ALA A 166 4.94 -9.24 15.83
C ALA A 166 5.40 -9.47 14.36
N ASP A 167 5.66 -10.73 14.01
CA ASP A 167 6.20 -11.10 12.70
C ASP A 167 5.33 -10.62 11.52
N ALA A 168 4.00 -10.64 11.68
CA ALA A 168 3.07 -10.21 10.65
C ALA A 168 3.11 -8.70 10.34
N ARG A 169 3.75 -7.89 11.19
CA ARG A 169 3.89 -6.45 10.98
C ARG A 169 5.14 -6.08 10.17
N ALA A 170 5.99 -7.06 9.86
CA ALA A 170 7.18 -6.83 9.03
C ALA A 170 6.87 -7.02 7.56
N SER A 171 7.27 -6.07 6.75
CA SER A 171 7.40 -6.23 5.29
C SER A 171 8.84 -6.01 4.86
N PHE A 172 9.21 -6.61 3.75
CA PHE A 172 10.58 -6.66 3.24
C PHE A 172 10.59 -6.17 1.80
N ASP A 173 11.60 -5.42 1.42
CA ASP A 173 11.79 -5.00 0.04
C ASP A 173 12.29 -6.14 -0.87
N GLU A 174 12.54 -5.81 -2.14
CA GLU A 174 13.01 -6.75 -3.17
C GLU A 174 14.44 -7.28 -2.93
N ASP A 175 15.19 -6.65 -2.04
CA ASP A 175 16.52 -7.07 -1.63
C ASP A 175 16.52 -8.13 -0.53
N PHE A 176 15.33 -8.59 -0.15
CA PHE A 176 15.16 -9.84 0.58
C PHE A 176 14.64 -10.94 -0.35
N TYR A 177 15.15 -12.15 -0.16
CA TYR A 177 14.60 -13.33 -0.82
C TYR A 177 13.22 -13.67 -0.26
N GLY A 178 12.42 -14.39 -1.03
CA GLY A 178 11.11 -14.87 -0.59
C GLY A 178 11.18 -15.65 0.73
N PRO A 179 10.05 -15.80 1.44
CA PRO A 179 10.01 -16.50 2.71
C PRO A 179 10.44 -17.95 2.53
N GLU A 180 11.24 -18.45 3.47
CA GLU A 180 11.46 -19.87 3.61
C GLU A 180 10.27 -20.53 4.32
N LEU A 181 10.14 -21.85 4.20
CA LEU A 181 9.09 -22.57 4.91
C LEU A 181 9.22 -22.36 6.43
N PRO A 182 8.11 -22.11 7.12
CA PRO A 182 8.11 -21.97 8.57
C PRO A 182 8.76 -23.20 9.24
N ASN A 183 9.58 -22.96 10.23
CA ASN A 183 10.19 -23.99 11.05
C ASN A 183 9.72 -23.84 12.50
N SER A 184 8.75 -24.67 12.89
CA SER A 184 8.14 -24.62 14.21
C SER A 184 9.10 -24.99 15.35
N GLU A 185 10.13 -25.79 15.08
CA GLU A 185 11.16 -26.15 16.06
C GLU A 185 11.91 -24.93 16.58
N TYR A 186 12.08 -23.94 15.70
CA TYR A 186 12.80 -22.69 16.03
C TYR A 186 11.88 -21.48 16.16
N ASP A 187 10.56 -21.68 16.12
CA ASP A 187 9.59 -20.59 16.16
C ASP A 187 9.88 -19.53 15.06
N GLU A 188 10.04 -20.01 13.82
CA GLU A 188 10.42 -19.20 12.67
C GLU A 188 9.23 -18.98 11.72
N GLU A 189 8.61 -17.80 11.79
CA GLU A 189 7.54 -17.40 10.89
C GLU A 189 8.01 -16.44 9.80
N LEU A 190 9.05 -15.64 10.08
CA LEU A 190 9.59 -14.65 9.16
C LEU A 190 10.70 -15.14 8.25
N ALA A 191 11.29 -16.28 8.50
CA ALA A 191 12.54 -16.76 7.90
C ALA A 191 12.84 -16.27 6.47
N ARG A 192 13.62 -15.20 6.35
CA ARG A 192 14.05 -14.59 5.08
C ARG A 192 15.54 -14.27 5.12
N TRP A 193 16.17 -14.36 3.96
CA TRP A 193 17.55 -13.96 3.78
C TRP A 193 17.62 -12.59 3.11
N SER A 194 18.42 -11.68 3.66
CA SER A 194 18.80 -10.47 2.94
C SER A 194 19.80 -10.78 1.83
N ARG A 195 19.87 -9.90 0.85
CA ARG A 195 21.01 -9.74 -0.04
C ARG A 195 22.10 -8.93 0.68
N ALA A 196 22.98 -8.29 -0.06
CA ALA A 196 24.00 -7.39 0.50
C ALA A 196 23.41 -6.13 1.16
N ARG A 197 22.22 -5.77 0.77
CA ARG A 197 21.41 -4.69 1.35
C ARG A 197 19.97 -5.14 1.42
N GLY A 198 19.13 -4.36 2.08
CA GLY A 198 17.68 -4.55 2.13
C GLY A 198 17.04 -3.65 3.18
N SER A 199 15.75 -3.47 3.09
CA SER A 199 14.96 -2.68 4.04
C SER A 199 13.86 -3.54 4.66
N ILE A 200 13.70 -3.42 5.97
CA ILE A 200 12.60 -3.99 6.75
C ILE A 200 11.69 -2.85 7.14
N ARG A 201 10.42 -2.93 6.81
CA ARG A 201 9.39 -1.96 7.16
C ARG A 201 8.48 -2.54 8.21
N ILE A 202 8.18 -1.74 9.22
CA ILE A 202 7.35 -2.13 10.35
C ILE A 202 6.08 -1.31 10.30
N ALA A 203 4.95 -1.96 10.01
CA ALA A 203 3.65 -1.30 9.94
C ALA A 203 3.24 -0.72 11.30
N ILE A 204 2.71 0.51 11.26
CA ILE A 204 2.19 1.21 12.42
C ILE A 204 0.70 0.93 12.54
N GLU A 205 0.27 0.52 13.73
CA GLU A 205 -1.14 0.31 14.00
C GLU A 205 -1.83 1.66 14.24
N PRO A 206 -2.90 1.99 13.48
CA PRO A 206 -3.64 3.23 13.70
C PRO A 206 -4.16 3.38 15.13
N GLY A 207 -3.96 4.57 15.70
CA GLY A 207 -4.46 4.88 17.05
C GLY A 207 -3.64 4.28 18.20
N LYS A 208 -2.55 3.55 17.92
CA LYS A 208 -1.62 3.07 18.94
C LYS A 208 -0.36 3.94 19.01
N PRO A 209 0.33 3.95 20.16
CA PRO A 209 1.65 4.58 20.27
C PRO A 209 2.63 4.01 19.24
N LEU A 210 3.55 4.86 18.76
CA LEU A 210 4.62 4.39 17.89
C LEU A 210 5.48 3.34 18.57
N PRO A 211 5.87 2.26 17.87
CA PRO A 211 6.83 1.29 18.35
C PRO A 211 8.16 1.98 18.69
N GLN A 212 8.72 1.65 19.83
CA GLN A 212 9.98 2.26 20.28
C GLN A 212 11.17 1.34 20.02
N VAL A 213 11.01 0.05 20.22
CA VAL A 213 12.07 -0.95 20.09
C VAL A 213 11.58 -2.10 19.24
N VAL A 214 12.38 -2.47 18.25
CA VAL A 214 12.22 -3.71 17.50
C VAL A 214 13.38 -4.64 17.85
N SER A 215 13.04 -5.87 18.22
CA SER A 215 14.00 -6.95 18.36
C SER A 215 13.94 -7.84 17.12
N LEU A 216 15.06 -8.01 16.44
CA LEU A 216 15.21 -8.93 15.31
C LEU A 216 16.00 -10.15 15.74
N ARG A 217 15.53 -11.35 15.38
CA ARG A 217 16.29 -12.59 15.58
C ARG A 217 17.09 -12.90 14.33
N LEU A 218 18.41 -12.70 14.42
CA LEU A 218 19.35 -12.78 13.31
C LEU A 218 20.28 -13.99 13.45
N SER A 219 20.68 -14.53 12.28
CA SER A 219 21.74 -15.56 12.20
C SER A 219 22.40 -15.55 10.83
N SER A 220 23.61 -16.11 10.74
CA SER A 220 24.31 -16.41 9.50
C SER A 220 25.19 -17.64 9.68
N PRO A 221 25.20 -18.60 8.76
CA PRO A 221 26.05 -19.80 8.85
C PRO A 221 27.54 -19.46 8.99
N ASP A 222 27.99 -18.44 8.28
CA ASP A 222 29.34 -17.89 8.38
C ASP A 222 29.31 -16.58 9.16
N PRO A 223 30.32 -16.28 9.99
CA PRO A 223 30.42 -14.99 10.67
C PRO A 223 30.38 -13.82 9.69
N ARG A 224 29.50 -12.87 9.93
CA ARG A 224 29.30 -11.68 9.09
C ARG A 224 29.18 -10.42 9.92
N VAL A 225 29.59 -9.32 9.32
CA VAL A 225 29.32 -7.99 9.87
C VAL A 225 28.04 -7.49 9.22
N VAL A 226 27.06 -7.16 10.04
CA VAL A 226 25.75 -6.63 9.63
C VAL A 226 25.60 -5.23 10.22
N THR A 227 25.27 -4.27 9.39
CA THR A 227 24.91 -2.93 9.84
C THR A 227 23.40 -2.77 9.73
N LEU A 228 22.76 -2.39 10.82
CA LEU A 228 21.35 -2.04 10.92
C LEU A 228 21.24 -0.55 11.18
N THR A 229 20.53 0.17 10.33
CA THR A 229 20.38 1.63 10.45
C THR A 229 18.90 1.98 10.50
N THR A 230 18.53 2.80 11.48
CA THR A 230 17.23 3.47 11.58
C THR A 230 17.46 4.98 11.41
N GLU A 231 16.41 5.78 11.53
CA GLU A 231 16.54 7.24 11.51
C GLU A 231 17.36 7.79 12.69
N THR A 232 17.35 7.07 13.82
CA THR A 232 17.96 7.55 15.06
C THR A 232 19.32 6.93 15.37
N GLU A 233 19.59 5.72 14.91
CA GLU A 233 20.80 5.00 15.28
C GLU A 233 21.31 4.02 14.21
N THR A 234 22.59 3.68 14.34
CA THR A 234 23.24 2.68 13.49
C THR A 234 23.99 1.69 14.38
N HIS A 235 23.69 0.41 14.20
CA HIS A 235 24.35 -0.70 14.88
C HIS A 235 25.19 -1.50 13.91
N THR A 236 26.44 -1.80 14.30
CA THR A 236 27.29 -2.76 13.59
C THR A 236 27.45 -3.99 14.45
N LEU A 237 26.96 -5.13 13.94
CA LEU A 237 26.82 -6.37 14.67
C LEU A 237 27.65 -7.47 14.04
N ALA A 238 28.31 -8.29 14.85
CA ALA A 238 28.92 -9.54 14.40
C ALA A 238 27.89 -10.66 14.56
N ILE A 239 27.40 -11.19 13.44
CA ILE A 239 26.36 -12.22 13.39
C ILE A 239 27.01 -13.56 13.02
N GLY A 240 26.77 -14.58 13.84
CA GLY A 240 27.21 -15.96 13.63
C GLY A 240 26.04 -16.92 13.38
N PRO A 241 26.28 -18.24 13.49
CA PRO A 241 25.28 -19.28 13.23
C PRO A 241 24.18 -19.34 14.30
N GLU A 242 24.43 -18.82 15.49
CA GLU A 242 23.44 -18.79 16.56
C GLU A 242 22.33 -17.77 16.26
N ARG A 243 21.07 -18.15 16.51
CA ARG A 243 19.91 -17.29 16.36
C ARG A 243 19.80 -16.35 17.56
N THR A 244 20.32 -15.14 17.42
CA THR A 244 20.44 -14.17 18.50
C THR A 244 19.49 -13.00 18.30
N TRP A 245 18.85 -12.55 19.39
CA TRP A 245 18.01 -11.37 19.40
C TRP A 245 18.85 -10.10 19.54
N PHE A 246 18.54 -9.09 18.72
CA PHE A 246 19.15 -7.78 18.76
C PHE A 246 18.06 -6.73 18.83
N ASP A 247 18.15 -5.86 19.84
CA ASP A 247 17.23 -4.74 20.05
C ASP A 247 17.73 -3.52 19.30
N ILE A 248 16.81 -2.85 18.60
CA ILE A 248 17.09 -1.68 17.76
C ILE A 248 16.00 -0.66 18.08
N ARG A 249 16.40 0.58 18.35
CA ARG A 249 15.44 1.68 18.50
C ARG A 249 14.99 2.15 17.15
N LEU A 250 13.69 2.36 17.00
CA LEU A 250 13.10 2.95 15.82
C LEU A 250 13.09 4.48 15.94
N GLY A 251 13.02 5.16 14.80
CA GLY A 251 12.73 6.58 14.75
C GLY A 251 11.28 6.90 15.13
N ASP A 252 10.95 8.16 15.17
CA ASP A 252 9.61 8.69 15.47
C ASP A 252 8.95 9.35 14.25
N GLU A 253 9.60 9.30 13.08
CA GLU A 253 9.10 9.84 11.82
C GLU A 253 8.62 8.71 10.88
N PRO A 254 7.34 8.35 10.94
CA PRO A 254 6.77 7.39 10.02
C PRO A 254 6.73 7.90 8.59
N PHE A 255 6.93 7.02 7.63
CA PHE A 255 6.85 7.32 6.21
C PHE A 255 5.76 6.51 5.51
N ASP A 256 5.29 7.05 4.39
CA ASP A 256 4.34 6.40 3.51
C ASP A 256 5.08 5.54 2.48
N VAL A 257 4.44 4.46 2.05
CA VAL A 257 4.96 3.55 1.05
C VAL A 257 4.06 3.58 -0.17
N ILE A 258 4.66 3.68 -1.33
CA ILE A 258 3.95 3.74 -2.60
C ILE A 258 3.38 2.37 -2.94
N ASN A 259 2.06 2.31 -3.19
CA ASN A 259 1.42 1.17 -3.81
C ASN A 259 1.61 1.24 -5.34
N ASN A 260 1.29 2.39 -5.95
CA ASN A 260 1.41 2.55 -7.39
C ASN A 260 1.46 4.03 -7.80
N VAL A 261 2.35 4.37 -8.74
CA VAL A 261 2.41 5.69 -9.41
C VAL A 261 2.20 5.55 -10.92
N GLY A 262 1.42 4.58 -11.33
CA GLY A 262 1.18 4.19 -12.72
C GLY A 262 1.93 2.91 -13.09
N SER A 263 1.58 2.32 -14.22
CA SER A 263 2.12 1.03 -14.64
C SER A 263 2.99 1.17 -15.88
N ASN A 264 4.07 0.39 -15.94
CA ASN A 264 4.86 0.20 -17.15
C ASN A 264 4.26 -0.96 -17.95
N LEU A 265 4.03 -0.74 -19.25
CA LEU A 265 3.68 -1.83 -20.16
C LEU A 265 4.94 -2.31 -20.87
N TYR A 266 5.32 -3.55 -20.66
CA TYR A 266 6.47 -4.16 -21.29
C TYR A 266 6.12 -4.70 -22.69
N ARG A 267 7.14 -4.84 -23.56
CA ARG A 267 6.95 -5.33 -24.95
C ARG A 267 6.33 -6.73 -25.06
N ASN A 268 6.45 -7.54 -24.02
CA ASN A 268 5.84 -8.87 -23.92
C ASN A 268 4.37 -8.85 -23.49
N GLY A 269 3.76 -7.66 -23.31
CA GLY A 269 2.37 -7.49 -22.88
C GLY A 269 2.11 -7.57 -21.39
N PHE A 270 3.15 -7.80 -20.56
CA PHE A 270 3.02 -7.73 -19.10
C PHE A 270 3.11 -6.29 -18.63
N GLY A 271 2.33 -5.97 -17.58
CA GLY A 271 2.43 -4.72 -16.84
C GLY A 271 3.25 -4.90 -15.56
N GLY A 272 3.85 -3.82 -15.07
CA GLY A 272 4.48 -3.77 -13.75
C GLY A 272 4.24 -2.39 -13.15
N ASP A 273 3.94 -2.37 -11.86
CA ASP A 273 3.68 -1.13 -11.15
C ASP A 273 4.96 -0.34 -10.95
N ARG A 274 4.87 0.98 -11.10
CA ARG A 274 5.98 1.90 -10.84
C ARG A 274 5.95 2.30 -9.38
N GLY A 275 7.15 2.39 -8.78
CA GLY A 275 7.31 2.82 -7.39
C GLY A 275 6.76 1.84 -6.35
N PHE A 276 6.32 0.63 -6.76
CA PHE A 276 5.76 -0.35 -5.83
C PHE A 276 6.73 -0.66 -4.69
N LEU A 277 6.25 -0.49 -3.46
CA LEU A 277 7.02 -0.63 -2.23
C LEU A 277 8.18 0.36 -2.05
N GLU A 278 8.29 1.42 -2.84
CA GLU A 278 9.24 2.51 -2.57
C GLU A 278 8.73 3.43 -1.45
N ARG A 279 9.66 4.03 -0.70
CA ARG A 279 9.31 5.10 0.26
C ARG A 279 8.84 6.31 -0.50
N ASP A 280 7.72 6.90 -0.08
CA ASP A 280 7.28 8.18 -0.64
C ASP A 280 8.16 9.32 -0.12
N LEU A 281 8.73 10.07 -1.04
CA LEU A 281 9.58 11.23 -0.74
C LEU A 281 8.88 12.57 -1.00
N GLY A 282 7.56 12.54 -1.28
CA GLY A 282 6.74 13.71 -1.59
C GLY A 282 6.53 13.97 -3.08
#